data_02850296d063446881fbd963ca56d753
#
_entry.id   02850296d063446881fbd963ca56d753
#
_cell.length_a   1.000
_cell.length_b   1.000
_cell.length_c   1.000
_cell.angle_alpha   90.00
_cell.angle_beta   90.00
_cell.angle_gamma   90.00
#
_symmetry.space_group_name_H-M   'P 1'
#
loop_
_entity.id
_entity.type
_entity.pdbx_description
1 polymer ?
#
loop_
_entity_poly.entity_id
_entity_poly.type
_entity_poly.pdbx_seq_one_letter_code
_entity_poly.pdbx_strand_id
1 'polypeptide(L)'
;MNFISIECEELFLDYMNPNNPFGQKKDKRIENWISLLSKMPSLENAKSDLLSGVIIKGKCNGSDEKVIENLLSELLPWRKGPFKINNTFIDSEWRSNLKWDRFLELNLDLKEKTILDVGSGNGYYAFRMLGQEAKAILCLEPNLVHFSQFLAINQFIKTNKIRMLPERLETLEIKDTHFDIVFSMGLLYHQRDPSNHLNCLRNRLKEEGQLVIETIVASNEYGDYLEPKGPYASMPNVHFVHTNKGFMDLAEKEGLKVISNSTEVQTTLNEQRQTKWMPFKSYESAVLETHQDITVENFPAPKRKFYVLEKFS
;
A
#
# COMPACT_ATOMS: atom_id res chain seq x y z
N MET A 1 8.75 -10.90 22.46
CA MET A 1 8.89 -11.48 21.10
C MET A 1 9.57 -10.44 20.25
N ASN A 2 10.85 -10.62 19.93
CA ASN A 2 11.56 -9.66 19.10
C ASN A 2 11.05 -9.79 17.67
N PHE A 3 10.30 -8.80 17.25
CA PHE A 3 9.62 -8.73 15.97
C PHE A 3 10.60 -8.57 14.81
N ILE A 4 11.74 -8.00 15.11
CA ILE A 4 12.80 -7.60 14.21
C ILE A 4 14.08 -7.60 15.06
N SER A 5 15.25 -7.78 14.48
CA SER A 5 16.51 -7.72 15.21
C SER A 5 16.61 -6.43 16.04
N ILE A 6 17.40 -6.44 17.10
CA ILE A 6 17.63 -5.30 18.01
C ILE A 6 17.96 -4.01 17.23
N GLU A 7 18.65 -4.13 16.10
CA GLU A 7 19.01 -3.02 15.21
C GLU A 7 17.79 -2.35 14.54
N CYS A 8 16.70 -3.10 14.34
CA CYS A 8 15.45 -2.51 13.84
C CYS A 8 14.61 -1.85 14.95
N GLU A 9 14.80 -2.22 16.21
CA GLU A 9 14.12 -1.54 17.31
C GLU A 9 14.59 -0.09 17.43
N GLU A 10 15.86 0.19 17.17
CA GLU A 10 16.41 1.55 17.19
C GLU A 10 15.73 2.46 16.16
N LEU A 11 15.42 1.95 14.97
CA LEU A 11 14.68 2.72 13.94
C LEU A 11 13.29 3.14 14.38
N PHE A 12 12.67 2.38 15.28
CA PHE A 12 11.34 2.71 15.79
C PHE A 12 11.37 3.62 17.00
N LEU A 13 12.50 3.81 17.68
CA LEU A 13 12.58 4.62 18.90
C LEU A 13 12.04 6.04 18.66
N ASP A 14 12.38 6.65 17.53
CA ASP A 14 11.90 7.98 17.15
C ASP A 14 10.37 8.02 16.92
N TYR A 15 9.77 6.89 16.52
CA TYR A 15 8.34 6.78 16.20
C TYR A 15 7.51 6.10 17.30
N MET A 16 8.15 5.63 18.39
CA MET A 16 7.47 4.98 19.52
C MET A 16 6.94 5.97 20.57
N ASN A 17 7.29 7.25 20.47
CA ASN A 17 6.79 8.26 21.39
C ASN A 17 5.30 8.53 21.13
N PRO A 18 4.37 8.17 22.04
CA PRO A 18 2.93 8.37 21.82
C PRO A 18 2.54 9.86 21.71
N ASN A 19 3.36 10.76 22.22
CA ASN A 19 3.16 12.20 22.13
C ASN A 19 3.74 12.80 20.84
N ASN A 20 4.61 12.08 20.14
CA ASN A 20 5.17 12.47 18.86
C ASN A 20 5.49 11.22 17.99
N PRO A 21 4.48 10.56 17.44
CA PRO A 21 4.69 9.36 16.64
C PRO A 21 5.32 9.64 15.26
N PHE A 22 5.60 10.91 14.93
CA PHE A 22 6.24 11.33 13.68
C PHE A 22 7.77 11.48 13.79
N GLY A 23 8.35 11.30 14.99
CA GLY A 23 9.78 11.44 15.23
C GLY A 23 10.31 12.80 14.80
N GLN A 24 11.40 12.79 14.00
CA GLN A 24 12.05 14.01 13.48
C GLN A 24 11.48 14.52 12.15
N LYS A 25 10.38 13.93 11.65
CA LYS A 25 9.77 14.38 10.40
C LYS A 25 9.23 15.81 10.53
N LYS A 26 9.30 16.55 9.42
CA LYS A 26 8.87 17.96 9.36
C LYS A 26 7.72 18.10 8.38
N ASP A 27 6.56 18.47 8.89
CA ASP A 27 5.39 18.91 8.12
C ASP A 27 4.57 19.84 9.01
N LYS A 28 4.08 20.94 8.46
CA LYS A 28 3.26 21.93 9.21
C LYS A 28 1.96 21.37 9.78
N ARG A 29 1.53 20.18 9.33
CA ARG A 29 0.29 19.50 9.75
C ARG A 29 0.49 18.55 10.93
N ILE A 30 1.74 18.24 11.32
CA ILE A 30 2.05 17.22 12.34
C ILE A 30 1.37 17.53 13.67
N GLU A 31 1.45 18.77 14.15
CA GLU A 31 0.82 19.17 15.41
C GLU A 31 -0.71 18.94 15.38
N ASN A 32 -1.34 19.25 14.23
CA ASN A 32 -2.77 19.00 14.05
C ASN A 32 -3.07 17.50 14.07
N TRP A 33 -2.28 16.66 13.40
CA TRP A 33 -2.47 15.21 13.40
C TRP A 33 -2.26 14.59 14.78
N ILE A 34 -1.25 15.04 15.55
CA ILE A 34 -1.06 14.62 16.95
C ILE A 34 -2.29 14.98 17.78
N SER A 35 -2.76 16.22 17.68
CA SER A 35 -3.98 16.67 18.38
C SER A 35 -5.21 15.86 17.98
N LEU A 36 -5.37 15.55 16.69
CA LEU A 36 -6.45 14.72 16.18
C LEU A 36 -6.40 13.29 16.75
N LEU A 37 -5.23 12.66 16.67
CA LEU A 37 -5.02 11.31 17.20
C LEU A 37 -5.28 11.23 18.71
N SER A 38 -4.87 12.24 19.48
CA SER A 38 -5.09 12.29 20.94
C SER A 38 -6.56 12.47 21.33
N LYS A 39 -7.38 13.04 20.46
CA LYS A 39 -8.83 13.24 20.68
C LYS A 39 -9.69 12.08 20.17
N MET A 40 -9.08 11.08 19.50
CA MET A 40 -9.81 9.96 18.93
C MET A 40 -10.46 9.12 20.04
N PRO A 41 -11.80 8.97 20.08
CA PRO A 41 -12.46 8.17 21.09
C PRO A 41 -12.03 6.69 20.99
N SER A 42 -11.93 6.02 22.14
CA SER A 42 -11.68 4.58 22.17
C SER A 42 -12.97 3.78 21.96
N LEU A 43 -12.83 2.60 21.38
CA LEU A 43 -13.90 1.61 21.33
C LEU A 43 -13.68 0.55 22.41
N GLU A 44 -14.67 0.40 23.31
CA GLU A 44 -14.64 -0.67 24.30
C GLU A 44 -14.88 -2.02 23.65
N ASN A 45 -14.13 -3.04 24.09
CA ASN A 45 -14.20 -4.41 23.57
C ASN A 45 -14.13 -4.48 22.03
N ALA A 46 -13.26 -3.64 21.44
CA ALA A 46 -13.09 -3.61 20.00
C ALA A 46 -12.66 -4.97 19.46
N LYS A 47 -13.33 -5.40 18.39
CA LYS A 47 -12.98 -6.59 17.59
C LYS A 47 -12.82 -6.18 16.14
N SER A 48 -11.85 -6.76 15.46
CA SER A 48 -11.61 -6.52 14.04
C SER A 48 -11.80 -7.80 13.23
N ASP A 49 -12.48 -7.68 12.11
CA ASP A 49 -12.47 -8.67 11.03
C ASP A 49 -11.53 -8.13 9.93
N LEU A 50 -10.34 -8.71 9.86
CA LEU A 50 -9.32 -8.36 8.88
C LEU A 50 -9.25 -9.38 7.73
N LEU A 51 -9.99 -10.47 7.83
CA LEU A 51 -10.08 -11.50 6.79
C LEU A 51 -11.07 -11.11 5.69
N SER A 52 -12.26 -10.66 6.07
CA SER A 52 -13.29 -10.24 5.10
C SER A 52 -13.10 -8.80 4.62
N GLY A 53 -12.47 -7.95 5.45
CA GLY A 53 -12.21 -6.52 5.17
C GLY A 53 -11.41 -5.89 6.28
N VAL A 54 -11.31 -4.57 6.31
CA VAL A 54 -10.83 -3.84 7.50
C VAL A 54 -12.05 -3.29 8.23
N ILE A 55 -12.65 -4.17 9.04
CA ILE A 55 -13.93 -3.93 9.74
C ILE A 55 -13.68 -3.98 11.24
N ILE A 56 -14.02 -2.91 11.93
CA ILE A 56 -13.80 -2.77 13.36
C ILE A 56 -15.15 -2.49 14.02
N LYS A 57 -15.46 -3.21 15.08
CA LYS A 57 -16.68 -3.05 15.88
C LYS A 57 -16.32 -2.99 17.35
N GLY A 58 -16.91 -2.05 18.08
CA GLY A 58 -16.74 -1.92 19.52
C GLY A 58 -17.81 -1.02 20.09
N LYS A 59 -17.91 -0.97 21.42
CA LYS A 59 -18.91 -0.13 22.09
C LYS A 59 -18.38 1.29 22.21
N CYS A 60 -19.18 2.26 21.82
CA CYS A 60 -19.03 3.68 22.12
C CYS A 60 -20.41 4.34 22.19
N ASN A 61 -20.50 5.54 22.70
CA ASN A 61 -21.75 6.29 22.67
C ASN A 61 -21.95 6.95 21.29
N GLY A 62 -23.19 7.39 21.00
CA GLY A 62 -23.51 7.96 19.68
C GLY A 62 -22.85 9.32 19.41
N SER A 63 -22.40 10.05 20.45
CA SER A 63 -21.62 11.27 20.29
C SER A 63 -20.20 10.96 19.83
N ASP A 64 -19.58 9.88 20.37
CA ASP A 64 -18.24 9.44 20.00
C ASP A 64 -18.17 8.92 18.57
N GLU A 65 -19.22 8.25 18.07
CA GLU A 65 -19.27 7.84 16.65
C GLU A 65 -19.17 9.03 15.70
N LYS A 66 -19.88 10.14 15.99
CA LYS A 66 -19.79 11.37 15.20
C LYS A 66 -18.41 12.02 15.31
N VAL A 67 -17.81 12.01 16.50
CA VAL A 67 -16.46 12.51 16.71
C VAL A 67 -15.46 11.68 15.89
N ILE A 68 -15.54 10.35 15.92
CA ILE A 68 -14.71 9.46 15.10
C ILE A 68 -14.83 9.81 13.60
N GLU A 69 -16.05 9.92 13.07
CA GLU A 69 -16.27 10.25 11.65
C GLU A 69 -15.65 11.60 11.30
N ASN A 70 -15.87 12.63 12.14
CA ASN A 70 -15.33 13.97 11.92
C ASN A 70 -13.79 13.97 11.91
N LEU A 71 -13.17 13.36 12.93
CA LEU A 71 -11.70 13.30 13.02
C LEU A 71 -11.08 12.52 11.86
N LEU A 72 -11.67 11.40 11.44
CA LEU A 72 -11.21 10.66 10.26
C LEU A 72 -11.39 11.45 8.96
N SER A 73 -12.41 12.31 8.88
CA SER A 73 -12.62 13.18 7.71
C SER A 73 -11.58 14.31 7.60
N GLU A 74 -10.92 14.68 8.68
CA GLU A 74 -9.80 15.63 8.65
C GLU A 74 -8.49 15.02 8.07
N LEU A 75 -8.45 13.68 7.90
CA LEU A 75 -7.32 12.96 7.31
C LEU A 75 -7.49 12.72 5.79
N LEU A 76 -8.36 13.45 5.11
CA LEU A 76 -8.53 13.37 3.64
C LEU A 76 -7.21 13.67 2.91
N PRO A 77 -7.01 13.08 1.71
CA PRO A 77 -7.84 12.10 1.02
C PRO A 77 -7.56 10.65 1.42
N TRP A 78 -8.61 9.83 1.50
CA TRP A 78 -8.47 8.39 1.72
C TRP A 78 -8.37 7.64 0.38
N ARG A 79 -7.16 7.22 0.03
CA ARG A 79 -6.93 6.59 -1.27
C ARG A 79 -7.20 5.08 -1.26
N LYS A 80 -6.67 4.33 -0.27
CA LYS A 80 -6.88 2.87 -0.15
C LYS A 80 -7.95 2.57 0.90
N GLY A 81 -8.74 1.49 0.71
CA GLY A 81 -9.80 1.01 1.58
C GLY A 81 -10.73 0.01 0.87
N PRO A 82 -11.98 -0.18 1.29
CA PRO A 82 -12.68 0.60 2.32
C PRO A 82 -12.33 0.20 3.76
N PHE A 83 -12.59 1.11 4.70
CA PHE A 83 -12.55 0.81 6.13
C PHE A 83 -13.94 0.97 6.72
N LYS A 84 -14.26 0.18 7.75
CA LYS A 84 -15.50 0.31 8.49
C LYS A 84 -15.22 0.29 9.99
N ILE A 85 -15.54 1.38 10.67
CA ILE A 85 -15.43 1.54 12.11
C ILE A 85 -16.84 1.80 12.66
N ASN A 86 -17.45 0.79 13.29
CA ASN A 86 -18.86 0.80 13.67
C ASN A 86 -19.76 1.21 12.49
N ASN A 87 -20.42 2.37 12.58
CA ASN A 87 -21.28 2.94 11.54
C ASN A 87 -20.51 3.84 10.55
N THR A 88 -19.28 4.26 10.88
CA THR A 88 -18.45 5.06 9.98
C THR A 88 -17.90 4.18 8.86
N PHE A 89 -18.30 4.46 7.63
CA PHE A 89 -17.81 3.78 6.43
C PHE A 89 -16.95 4.73 5.60
N ILE A 90 -15.65 4.43 5.53
CA ILE A 90 -14.68 5.16 4.71
C ILE A 90 -14.67 4.52 3.33
N ASP A 91 -15.53 5.03 2.43
CA ASP A 91 -15.57 4.67 1.02
C ASP A 91 -14.44 5.40 0.28
N SER A 92 -13.25 4.83 0.34
CA SER A 92 -12.03 5.41 -0.22
C SER A 92 -12.03 5.46 -1.76
N GLU A 93 -11.04 6.15 -2.36
CA GLU A 93 -10.88 6.23 -3.82
C GLU A 93 -10.87 4.85 -4.47
N TRP A 94 -10.01 3.97 -3.95
CA TRP A 94 -9.86 2.60 -4.44
C TRP A 94 -10.70 1.62 -3.61
N ARG A 95 -11.45 0.78 -4.28
CA ARG A 95 -11.94 -0.48 -3.72
C ARG A 95 -10.78 -1.48 -3.68
N SER A 96 -9.87 -1.26 -2.73
CA SER A 96 -8.64 -2.04 -2.61
C SER A 96 -8.88 -3.52 -2.29
N ASN A 97 -10.09 -3.86 -1.80
CA ASN A 97 -10.52 -5.25 -1.66
C ASN A 97 -10.53 -5.99 -3.01
N LEU A 98 -10.90 -5.34 -4.13
CA LEU A 98 -10.89 -5.98 -5.46
C LEU A 98 -9.46 -6.35 -5.89
N LYS A 99 -8.48 -5.47 -5.62
CA LYS A 99 -7.06 -5.80 -5.85
C LYS A 99 -6.61 -6.93 -4.92
N TRP A 100 -7.03 -6.90 -3.66
CA TRP A 100 -6.69 -7.93 -2.69
C TRP A 100 -7.26 -9.31 -3.10
N ASP A 101 -8.51 -9.36 -3.59
CA ASP A 101 -9.13 -10.58 -4.06
C ASP A 101 -8.35 -11.19 -5.22
N ARG A 102 -7.89 -10.36 -6.19
CA ARG A 102 -7.00 -10.80 -7.28
C ARG A 102 -5.64 -11.33 -6.77
N PHE A 103 -5.10 -10.73 -5.70
CA PHE A 103 -3.88 -11.23 -5.07
C PHE A 103 -4.12 -12.62 -4.45
N LEU A 104 -5.24 -12.84 -3.79
CA LEU A 104 -5.56 -14.13 -3.17
C LEU A 104 -5.68 -15.28 -4.20
N GLU A 105 -6.04 -14.99 -5.45
CA GLU A 105 -6.08 -15.98 -6.54
C GLU A 105 -4.68 -16.56 -6.86
N LEU A 106 -3.60 -15.89 -6.47
CA LEU A 106 -2.23 -16.41 -6.61
C LEU A 106 -1.90 -17.54 -5.62
N ASN A 107 -2.75 -17.76 -4.61
CA ASN A 107 -2.60 -18.79 -3.58
C ASN A 107 -1.26 -18.73 -2.82
N LEU A 108 -0.71 -17.53 -2.62
CA LEU A 108 0.49 -17.33 -1.83
C LEU A 108 0.17 -17.41 -0.33
N ASP A 109 0.84 -18.30 0.39
CA ASP A 109 0.64 -18.47 1.83
C ASP A 109 1.35 -17.38 2.63
N LEU A 110 0.57 -16.57 3.36
CA LEU A 110 1.05 -15.50 4.23
C LEU A 110 1.14 -15.91 5.70
N LYS A 111 0.63 -17.10 6.07
CA LYS A 111 0.57 -17.55 7.45
C LYS A 111 1.96 -17.69 8.05
N GLU A 112 2.15 -17.12 9.25
CA GLU A 112 3.41 -17.11 10.00
C GLU A 112 4.61 -16.51 9.23
N LYS A 113 4.37 -15.75 8.14
CA LYS A 113 5.41 -15.07 7.37
C LYS A 113 5.75 -13.70 7.94
N THR A 114 7.03 -13.34 7.87
CA THR A 114 7.50 -11.96 8.07
C THR A 114 7.44 -11.23 6.74
N ILE A 115 6.79 -10.07 6.71
CA ILE A 115 6.46 -9.36 5.48
C ILE A 115 7.01 -7.94 5.52
N LEU A 116 7.57 -7.49 4.38
CA LEU A 116 7.87 -6.09 4.10
C LEU A 116 6.87 -5.58 3.05
N ASP A 117 6.10 -4.53 3.37
CA ASP A 117 5.16 -3.87 2.44
C ASP A 117 5.70 -2.48 2.08
N VAL A 118 6.25 -2.34 0.87
CA VAL A 118 6.86 -1.11 0.37
C VAL A 118 5.82 -0.28 -0.37
N GLY A 119 5.64 0.98 0.05
CA GLY A 119 4.57 1.85 -0.44
C GLY A 119 3.20 1.40 0.07
N SER A 120 3.16 1.02 1.34
CA SER A 120 1.98 0.44 1.99
C SER A 120 0.75 1.37 2.01
N GLY A 121 0.93 2.67 1.73
CA GLY A 121 -0.12 3.67 1.86
C GLY A 121 -0.61 3.75 3.31
N ASN A 122 -1.92 3.77 3.50
CA ASN A 122 -2.51 3.82 4.84
C ASN A 122 -2.59 2.45 5.55
N GLY A 123 -1.83 1.45 5.08
CA GLY A 123 -1.75 0.13 5.70
C GLY A 123 -2.93 -0.80 5.41
N TYR A 124 -3.83 -0.46 4.49
CA TYR A 124 -4.99 -1.30 4.17
C TYR A 124 -4.58 -2.75 3.89
N TYR A 125 -3.59 -2.97 3.01
CA TYR A 125 -3.14 -4.31 2.67
C TYR A 125 -2.41 -5.00 3.83
N ALA A 126 -1.65 -4.25 4.64
CA ALA A 126 -1.01 -4.80 5.82
C ALA A 126 -2.04 -5.35 6.83
N PHE A 127 -3.16 -4.64 7.04
CA PHE A 127 -4.25 -5.19 7.86
C PHE A 127 -4.87 -6.45 7.24
N ARG A 128 -5.01 -6.52 5.91
CA ARG A 128 -5.50 -7.72 5.22
C ARG A 128 -4.50 -8.88 5.32
N MET A 129 -3.19 -8.62 5.21
CA MET A 129 -2.12 -9.61 5.44
C MET A 129 -2.16 -10.14 6.88
N LEU A 130 -2.42 -9.27 7.87
CA LEU A 130 -2.62 -9.70 9.25
C LEU A 130 -3.84 -10.61 9.39
N GLY A 131 -4.92 -10.34 8.65
CA GLY A 131 -6.10 -11.21 8.56
C GLY A 131 -5.80 -12.59 7.98
N GLN A 132 -4.76 -12.72 7.15
CA GLN A 132 -4.22 -13.99 6.64
C GLN A 132 -3.17 -14.61 7.59
N GLU A 133 -3.20 -14.24 8.87
CA GLU A 133 -2.33 -14.77 9.92
C GLU A 133 -0.82 -14.51 9.71
N ALA A 134 -0.46 -13.44 8.98
CA ALA A 134 0.94 -13.02 8.89
C ALA A 134 1.55 -12.85 10.31
N LYS A 135 2.80 -13.30 10.48
CA LYS A 135 3.49 -13.23 11.77
C LYS A 135 3.78 -11.80 12.15
N ALA A 136 4.28 -11.05 11.17
CA ALA A 136 4.76 -9.71 11.40
C ALA A 136 4.90 -8.93 10.09
N ILE A 137 4.55 -7.64 10.07
CA ILE A 137 4.56 -6.81 8.88
C ILE A 137 5.27 -5.50 9.17
N LEU A 138 6.32 -5.21 8.41
CA LEU A 138 6.96 -3.90 8.34
C LEU A 138 6.42 -3.16 7.11
N CYS A 139 5.88 -1.97 7.31
CA CYS A 139 5.38 -1.09 6.27
C CYS A 139 6.31 0.08 6.06
N LEU A 140 6.57 0.45 4.81
CA LEU A 140 7.30 1.67 4.45
C LEU A 140 6.37 2.58 3.65
N GLU A 141 6.13 3.81 4.16
CA GLU A 141 5.26 4.79 3.52
C GLU A 141 5.73 6.22 3.82
N PRO A 142 6.41 6.90 2.90
CA PRO A 142 6.95 8.24 3.15
C PRO A 142 5.89 9.34 3.25
N ASN A 143 4.66 9.09 2.81
CA ASN A 143 3.60 10.09 2.87
C ASN A 143 2.98 10.16 4.26
N LEU A 144 3.22 11.27 4.96
CA LEU A 144 2.76 11.45 6.34
C LEU A 144 1.23 11.49 6.50
N VAL A 145 0.46 11.80 5.46
CA VAL A 145 -1.02 11.68 5.50
C VAL A 145 -1.41 10.23 5.62
N HIS A 146 -0.83 9.36 4.81
CA HIS A 146 -1.10 7.92 4.87
C HIS A 146 -0.62 7.31 6.20
N PHE A 147 0.54 7.76 6.68
CA PHE A 147 1.04 7.36 8.00
C PHE A 147 0.07 7.77 9.13
N SER A 148 -0.47 9.00 9.10
CA SER A 148 -1.49 9.46 10.05
C SER A 148 -2.77 8.63 9.98
N GLN A 149 -3.21 8.26 8.78
CA GLN A 149 -4.37 7.38 8.57
C GLN A 149 -4.14 5.99 9.17
N PHE A 150 -2.94 5.43 8.96
CA PHE A 150 -2.55 4.16 9.59
C PHE A 150 -2.60 4.24 11.12
N LEU A 151 -2.01 5.29 11.70
CA LEU A 151 -2.03 5.49 13.15
C LEU A 151 -3.46 5.57 13.69
N ALA A 152 -4.34 6.32 13.01
CA ALA A 152 -5.75 6.46 13.39
C ALA A 152 -6.49 5.11 13.39
N ILE A 153 -6.32 4.31 12.33
CA ILE A 153 -6.96 2.98 12.25
C ILE A 153 -6.37 2.03 13.29
N ASN A 154 -5.03 2.04 13.48
CA ASN A 154 -4.38 1.14 14.43
C ASN A 154 -4.73 1.45 15.90
N GLN A 155 -5.17 2.66 16.23
CA GLN A 155 -5.70 2.97 17.58
C GLN A 155 -6.93 2.11 17.94
N PHE A 156 -7.73 1.70 16.96
CA PHE A 156 -8.88 0.82 17.16
C PHE A 156 -8.51 -0.66 17.14
N ILE A 157 -7.59 -1.07 16.26
CA ILE A 157 -7.15 -2.46 16.11
C ILE A 157 -6.18 -2.86 17.23
N LYS A 158 -5.33 -1.91 17.65
CA LYS A 158 -4.32 -2.06 18.71
C LYS A 158 -3.36 -3.23 18.46
N THR A 159 -2.98 -3.46 17.19
CA THR A 159 -2.01 -4.49 16.86
C THR A 159 -0.59 -3.97 16.97
N ASN A 160 0.31 -4.81 17.50
CA ASN A 160 1.76 -4.59 17.48
C ASN A 160 2.47 -5.44 16.39
N LYS A 161 1.70 -6.25 15.64
CA LYS A 161 2.22 -7.08 14.55
C LYS A 161 2.45 -6.32 13.25
N ILE A 162 1.90 -5.11 13.14
CA ILE A 162 2.15 -4.20 12.02
C ILE A 162 2.88 -2.99 12.56
N ARG A 163 4.03 -2.70 11.97
CA ARG A 163 4.76 -1.45 12.22
C ARG A 163 4.93 -0.70 10.92
N MET A 164 4.74 0.61 10.95
CA MET A 164 4.93 1.47 9.79
C MET A 164 6.01 2.50 10.08
N LEU A 165 6.91 2.67 9.12
CA LEU A 165 7.92 3.73 9.12
C LEU A 165 7.61 4.73 8.01
N PRO A 166 7.62 6.03 8.30
CA PRO A 166 7.46 7.07 7.28
C PRO A 166 8.77 7.27 6.50
N GLU A 167 9.29 6.18 5.92
CA GLU A 167 10.57 6.09 5.23
C GLU A 167 10.41 5.51 3.83
N ARG A 168 11.45 5.72 3.00
CA ARG A 168 11.60 5.07 1.69
C ARG A 168 12.49 3.85 1.81
N LEU A 169 12.29 2.88 0.91
CA LEU A 169 13.14 1.68 0.87
C LEU A 169 14.62 2.02 0.63
N GLU A 170 14.87 2.97 -0.29
CA GLU A 170 16.22 3.36 -0.71
C GLU A 170 17.02 4.08 0.38
N THR A 171 16.33 4.69 1.36
CA THR A 171 16.95 5.41 2.48
C THR A 171 16.95 4.61 3.78
N LEU A 172 16.36 3.42 3.76
CA LEU A 172 16.21 2.60 4.95
C LEU A 172 17.50 1.83 5.24
N GLU A 173 18.23 2.28 6.25
CA GLU A 173 19.43 1.62 6.75
C GLU A 173 19.06 0.48 7.72
N ILE A 174 18.40 -0.56 7.22
CA ILE A 174 18.21 -1.81 7.96
C ILE A 174 19.31 -2.78 7.53
N LYS A 175 20.29 -3.00 8.38
CA LYS A 175 21.31 -4.04 8.16
C LYS A 175 20.70 -5.41 8.48
N ASP A 176 21.04 -6.41 7.68
CA ASP A 176 20.80 -7.84 7.94
C ASP A 176 19.35 -8.29 8.24
N THR A 177 18.35 -7.47 7.91
CA THR A 177 16.94 -7.86 8.05
C THR A 177 16.36 -8.28 6.71
N HIS A 178 15.94 -9.56 6.66
CA HIS A 178 15.35 -10.18 5.47
C HIS A 178 13.97 -10.74 5.81
N PHE A 179 13.08 -10.71 4.82
CA PHE A 179 11.68 -11.06 4.95
C PHE A 179 11.34 -12.32 4.14
N ASP A 180 10.35 -13.07 4.63
CA ASP A 180 9.82 -14.21 3.89
C ASP A 180 9.12 -13.75 2.62
N ILE A 181 8.43 -12.59 2.69
CA ILE A 181 7.73 -12.01 1.55
C ILE A 181 7.97 -10.50 1.53
N VAL A 182 8.24 -9.97 0.35
CA VAL A 182 8.32 -8.51 0.10
C VAL A 182 7.25 -8.11 -0.90
N PHE A 183 6.46 -7.10 -0.57
CA PHE A 183 5.45 -6.53 -1.46
C PHE A 183 5.88 -5.16 -1.98
N SER A 184 5.63 -4.92 -3.26
CA SER A 184 5.71 -3.60 -3.90
C SER A 184 4.54 -3.48 -4.88
N MET A 185 3.44 -2.88 -4.44
CA MET A 185 2.20 -2.81 -5.20
C MET A 185 1.88 -1.39 -5.64
N GLY A 186 1.89 -1.15 -6.96
CA GLY A 186 1.58 0.14 -7.54
C GLY A 186 2.72 1.15 -7.46
N LEU A 187 3.97 0.70 -7.43
CA LEU A 187 5.16 1.57 -7.31
C LEU A 187 6.10 1.52 -8.51
N LEU A 188 6.23 0.38 -9.19
CA LEU A 188 7.28 0.18 -10.20
C LEU A 188 7.23 1.21 -11.32
N TYR A 189 6.05 1.53 -11.82
CA TYR A 189 5.88 2.52 -12.89
C TYR A 189 6.17 3.97 -12.46
N HIS A 190 6.28 4.21 -11.16
CA HIS A 190 6.70 5.51 -10.59
C HIS A 190 8.21 5.61 -10.38
N GLN A 191 8.96 4.53 -10.59
CA GLN A 191 10.40 4.54 -10.41
C GLN A 191 11.10 5.13 -11.63
N ARG A 192 12.04 6.04 -11.39
CA ARG A 192 12.95 6.54 -12.44
C ARG A 192 14.03 5.53 -12.78
N ASP A 193 14.34 4.68 -11.83
CA ASP A 193 15.26 3.55 -11.98
C ASP A 193 14.57 2.28 -11.44
N PRO A 194 13.77 1.60 -12.30
CA PRO A 194 13.07 0.37 -11.91
C PRO A 194 14.03 -0.80 -11.64
N SER A 195 15.22 -0.81 -12.26
CA SER A 195 16.28 -1.77 -12.03
C SER A 195 16.78 -1.70 -10.59
N ASN A 196 17.19 -0.51 -10.15
CA ASN A 196 17.62 -0.29 -8.77
C ASN A 196 16.50 -0.59 -7.76
N HIS A 197 15.25 -0.26 -8.07
CA HIS A 197 14.12 -0.58 -7.19
C HIS A 197 13.97 -2.09 -7.00
N LEU A 198 13.99 -2.89 -8.08
CA LEU A 198 13.94 -4.35 -7.99
C LEU A 198 15.12 -4.92 -7.21
N ASN A 199 16.34 -4.40 -7.43
CA ASN A 199 17.52 -4.82 -6.69
C ASN A 199 17.39 -4.52 -5.18
N CYS A 200 16.90 -3.33 -4.81
CA CYS A 200 16.63 -2.99 -3.41
C CYS A 200 15.62 -3.95 -2.77
N LEU A 201 14.52 -4.29 -3.49
CA LEU A 201 13.52 -5.24 -3.01
C LEU A 201 14.11 -6.65 -2.86
N ARG A 202 14.85 -7.13 -3.89
CA ARG A 202 15.52 -8.43 -3.87
C ARG A 202 16.45 -8.59 -2.67
N ASN A 203 17.20 -7.54 -2.34
CA ASN A 203 18.13 -7.53 -1.22
C ASN A 203 17.45 -7.59 0.16
N ARG A 204 16.13 -7.45 0.21
CA ARG A 204 15.32 -7.62 1.44
C ARG A 204 14.67 -9.00 1.55
N LEU A 205 14.83 -9.86 0.57
CA LEU A 205 14.32 -11.23 0.60
C LEU A 205 15.27 -12.14 1.36
N LYS A 206 14.72 -13.05 2.15
CA LYS A 206 15.43 -14.28 2.57
C LYS A 206 15.82 -15.08 1.32
N GLU A 207 16.65 -16.10 1.48
CA GLU A 207 17.11 -16.92 0.35
C GLU A 207 15.94 -17.58 -0.39
N GLU A 208 14.99 -18.16 0.34
CA GLU A 208 13.75 -18.76 -0.19
C GLU A 208 12.57 -17.78 -0.14
N GLY A 209 12.83 -16.48 -0.06
CA GLY A 209 11.81 -15.43 0.05
C GLY A 209 11.16 -15.13 -1.29
N GLN A 210 9.92 -14.62 -1.25
CA GLN A 210 9.13 -14.30 -2.43
C GLN A 210 8.87 -12.81 -2.55
N LEU A 211 9.01 -12.26 -3.76
CA LEU A 211 8.71 -10.88 -4.08
C LEU A 211 7.38 -10.81 -4.84
N VAL A 212 6.45 -10.01 -4.33
CA VAL A 212 5.17 -9.74 -4.98
C VAL A 212 5.20 -8.32 -5.56
N ILE A 213 5.16 -8.23 -6.89
CA ILE A 213 5.05 -6.96 -7.62
C ILE A 213 3.64 -6.84 -8.19
N GLU A 214 2.97 -5.72 -7.97
CA GLU A 214 1.82 -5.33 -8.76
C GLU A 214 2.14 -4.05 -9.51
N THR A 215 1.94 -4.07 -10.81
CA THR A 215 2.28 -2.93 -11.66
C THR A 215 1.27 -2.75 -12.80
N ILE A 216 1.30 -1.58 -13.43
CA ILE A 216 0.63 -1.36 -14.70
C ILE A 216 1.48 -2.03 -15.79
N VAL A 217 0.82 -2.69 -16.76
CA VAL A 217 1.45 -3.34 -17.90
C VAL A 217 0.97 -2.72 -19.21
N ALA A 218 1.90 -2.54 -20.14
CA ALA A 218 1.64 -2.10 -21.51
C ALA A 218 1.47 -3.30 -22.45
N SER A 219 0.83 -3.08 -23.60
CA SER A 219 0.78 -4.08 -24.67
C SER A 219 2.15 -4.27 -25.33
N ASN A 220 2.38 -5.47 -25.92
CA ASN A 220 3.68 -5.82 -26.50
C ASN A 220 4.09 -4.95 -27.70
N GLU A 221 3.18 -4.18 -28.29
CA GLU A 221 3.48 -3.22 -29.36
C GLU A 221 4.45 -2.11 -28.94
N TYR A 222 4.57 -1.84 -27.63
CA TYR A 222 5.52 -0.87 -27.06
C TYR A 222 6.93 -1.44 -26.84
N GLY A 223 7.23 -2.66 -27.30
CA GLY A 223 8.52 -3.32 -27.10
C GLY A 223 8.71 -3.71 -25.63
N ASP A 224 9.75 -3.18 -24.98
CA ASP A 224 10.03 -3.52 -23.57
C ASP A 224 9.19 -2.69 -22.60
N TYR A 225 8.88 -1.43 -22.95
CA TYR A 225 8.06 -0.52 -22.11
C TYR A 225 7.50 0.65 -22.92
N LEU A 226 6.40 1.19 -22.44
CA LEU A 226 5.90 2.50 -22.80
C LEU A 226 6.53 3.54 -21.86
N GLU A 227 7.16 4.58 -22.43
CA GLU A 227 7.69 5.74 -21.72
C GLU A 227 6.81 6.97 -22.03
N PRO A 228 5.89 7.35 -21.13
CA PRO A 228 5.06 8.52 -21.34
C PRO A 228 5.91 9.81 -21.26
N LYS A 229 5.81 10.69 -22.26
CA LYS A 229 6.48 12.01 -22.25
C LYS A 229 5.68 13.09 -21.52
N GLY A 230 4.74 12.70 -20.69
CA GLY A 230 3.85 13.56 -19.92
C GLY A 230 3.04 12.73 -18.94
N PRO A 231 1.91 13.21 -18.43
CA PRO A 231 1.05 12.42 -17.59
C PRO A 231 0.57 11.14 -18.30
N TYR A 232 0.33 10.09 -17.51
CA TYR A 232 -0.33 8.87 -17.95
C TYR A 232 -1.52 8.58 -17.02
N ALA A 233 -2.71 8.53 -17.58
CA ALA A 233 -3.96 8.46 -16.83
C ALA A 233 -4.01 9.53 -15.70
N SER A 234 -3.71 10.77 -16.05
CA SER A 234 -3.63 11.95 -15.17
C SER A 234 -2.57 11.84 -14.05
N MET A 235 -1.71 10.83 -14.07
CA MET A 235 -0.58 10.68 -13.13
C MET A 235 0.69 11.30 -13.73
N PRO A 236 1.24 12.39 -13.13
CA PRO A 236 2.40 13.09 -13.69
C PRO A 236 3.74 12.39 -13.48
N ASN A 237 3.78 11.36 -12.66
CA ASN A 237 4.99 10.68 -12.20
C ASN A 237 5.04 9.21 -12.64
N VAL A 238 4.48 8.88 -13.80
CA VAL A 238 4.68 7.58 -14.46
C VAL A 238 5.87 7.71 -15.41
N HIS A 239 6.87 6.87 -15.20
CA HIS A 239 8.10 6.92 -15.98
C HIS A 239 8.18 5.76 -16.97
N PHE A 240 7.93 4.53 -16.52
CA PHE A 240 8.00 3.34 -17.36
C PHE A 240 6.81 2.43 -17.09
N VAL A 241 6.05 2.09 -18.13
CA VAL A 241 5.01 1.07 -18.08
C VAL A 241 5.52 -0.13 -18.90
N HIS A 242 6.08 -1.11 -18.19
CA HIS A 242 6.68 -2.27 -18.82
C HIS A 242 5.64 -3.16 -19.51
N THR A 243 6.00 -3.77 -20.64
CA THR A 243 5.23 -4.89 -21.20
C THR A 243 5.48 -6.13 -20.35
N ASN A 244 4.70 -7.19 -20.53
CA ASN A 244 4.96 -8.45 -19.82
C ASN A 244 6.37 -8.96 -20.08
N LYS A 245 6.81 -8.94 -21.36
CA LYS A 245 8.16 -9.37 -21.75
C LYS A 245 9.21 -8.46 -21.12
N GLY A 246 9.07 -7.14 -21.27
CA GLY A 246 10.04 -6.18 -20.74
C GLY A 246 10.17 -6.24 -19.20
N PHE A 247 9.08 -6.53 -18.49
CA PHE A 247 9.17 -6.75 -17.04
C PHE A 247 9.90 -8.05 -16.69
N MET A 248 9.64 -9.14 -17.42
CA MET A 248 10.32 -10.42 -17.19
C MET A 248 11.82 -10.31 -17.47
N ASP A 249 12.21 -9.68 -18.57
CA ASP A 249 13.60 -9.43 -18.93
C ASP A 249 14.31 -8.54 -17.89
N LEU A 250 13.63 -7.50 -17.40
CA LEU A 250 14.13 -6.65 -16.33
C LEU A 250 14.33 -7.43 -15.01
N ALA A 251 13.36 -8.25 -14.62
CA ALA A 251 13.44 -9.08 -13.43
C ALA A 251 14.60 -10.07 -13.51
N GLU A 252 14.76 -10.75 -14.65
CA GLU A 252 15.86 -11.69 -14.91
C GLU A 252 17.23 -11.02 -14.80
N LYS A 253 17.37 -9.84 -15.39
CA LYS A 253 18.60 -9.03 -15.29
C LYS A 253 18.95 -8.71 -13.85
N GLU A 254 17.95 -8.49 -12.98
CA GLU A 254 18.15 -8.22 -11.57
C GLU A 254 18.23 -9.47 -10.69
N GLY A 255 18.39 -10.66 -11.29
CA GLY A 255 18.54 -11.91 -10.56
C GLY A 255 17.25 -12.41 -9.91
N LEU A 256 16.11 -12.11 -10.53
CA LEU A 256 14.77 -12.52 -10.09
C LEU A 256 14.09 -13.35 -11.17
N LYS A 257 13.45 -14.45 -10.79
CA LYS A 257 12.66 -15.32 -11.66
C LYS A 257 11.18 -15.18 -11.35
N VAL A 258 10.36 -14.88 -12.35
CA VAL A 258 8.90 -14.94 -12.22
C VAL A 258 8.44 -16.39 -12.13
N ILE A 259 7.80 -16.77 -11.03
CA ILE A 259 7.28 -18.12 -10.77
C ILE A 259 5.77 -18.23 -10.95
N SER A 260 5.06 -17.11 -10.78
CA SER A 260 3.60 -17.03 -10.97
C SER A 260 3.19 -15.62 -11.34
N ASN A 261 2.05 -15.48 -12.01
CA ASN A 261 1.47 -14.16 -12.30
C ASN A 261 -0.05 -14.26 -12.47
N SER A 262 -0.75 -13.14 -12.27
CA SER A 262 -2.20 -13.04 -12.50
C SER A 262 -2.52 -12.75 -13.98
N THR A 263 -3.81 -12.77 -14.31
CA THR A 263 -4.32 -12.14 -15.54
C THR A 263 -4.18 -10.62 -15.44
N GLU A 264 -4.20 -9.95 -16.60
CA GLU A 264 -4.27 -8.50 -16.69
C GLU A 264 -5.70 -8.02 -16.43
N VAL A 265 -5.86 -7.03 -15.56
CA VAL A 265 -7.17 -6.45 -15.27
C VAL A 265 -7.12 -4.94 -15.48
N GLN A 266 -7.98 -4.43 -16.34
CA GLN A 266 -8.11 -2.99 -16.56
C GLN A 266 -8.73 -2.32 -15.34
N THR A 267 -8.17 -1.19 -14.92
CA THR A 267 -8.79 -0.31 -13.91
C THR A 267 -10.14 0.18 -14.42
N THR A 268 -11.14 0.16 -13.56
CA THR A 268 -12.50 0.56 -13.90
C THR A 268 -13.01 1.69 -13.00
N LEU A 269 -14.05 2.39 -13.43
CA LEU A 269 -14.76 3.40 -12.62
C LEU A 269 -15.38 2.79 -11.34
N ASN A 270 -15.63 1.47 -11.33
CA ASN A 270 -16.09 0.80 -10.12
C ASN A 270 -14.96 0.59 -9.10
N GLU A 271 -13.72 0.41 -9.56
CA GLU A 271 -12.56 0.15 -8.70
C GLU A 271 -11.90 1.44 -8.19
N GLN A 272 -11.80 2.47 -9.03
CA GLN A 272 -11.18 3.76 -8.67
C GLN A 272 -12.12 4.91 -9.03
N ARG A 273 -12.50 5.71 -8.05
CA ARG A 273 -13.52 6.76 -8.22
C ARG A 273 -13.43 7.88 -7.19
N GLN A 274 -13.96 9.02 -7.53
CA GLN A 274 -14.21 10.10 -6.58
C GLN A 274 -15.27 9.68 -5.55
N THR A 275 -15.07 10.04 -4.30
CA THR A 275 -16.01 9.77 -3.19
C THR A 275 -16.03 10.93 -2.20
N LYS A 276 -16.93 10.89 -1.21
CA LYS A 276 -16.92 11.83 -0.08
C LYS A 276 -15.56 11.80 0.68
N TRP A 277 -14.88 10.66 0.72
CA TRP A 277 -13.58 10.47 1.38
C TRP A 277 -12.37 10.72 0.46
N MET A 278 -12.63 10.91 -0.82
CA MET A 278 -11.67 11.33 -1.84
C MET A 278 -12.35 12.36 -2.75
N PRO A 279 -12.41 13.65 -2.32
CA PRO A 279 -13.20 14.67 -3.02
C PRO A 279 -12.50 15.27 -4.24
N PHE A 280 -11.29 14.83 -4.57
CA PHE A 280 -10.52 15.29 -5.71
C PHE A 280 -10.84 14.46 -6.96
N LYS A 281 -10.39 14.96 -8.14
CA LYS A 281 -10.48 14.22 -9.41
C LYS A 281 -9.85 12.84 -9.27
N SER A 282 -10.47 11.82 -9.83
CA SER A 282 -10.03 10.44 -9.82
C SER A 282 -10.08 9.83 -11.22
N TYR A 283 -10.25 8.52 -11.34
CA TYR A 283 -10.14 7.78 -12.60
C TYR A 283 -11.12 8.24 -13.68
N GLU A 284 -12.32 8.68 -13.32
CA GLU A 284 -13.32 9.23 -14.23
C GLU A 284 -12.81 10.42 -15.05
N SER A 285 -11.84 11.18 -14.52
CA SER A 285 -11.20 12.29 -15.22
C SER A 285 -9.91 11.92 -15.95
N ALA A 286 -9.49 10.66 -15.85
CA ALA A 286 -8.25 10.15 -16.42
C ALA A 286 -8.46 9.36 -17.72
N VAL A 287 -9.70 8.99 -18.04
CA VAL A 287 -10.06 8.25 -19.25
C VAL A 287 -11.08 9.02 -20.06
N LEU A 288 -11.16 8.74 -21.36
CA LEU A 288 -12.17 9.35 -22.24
C LEU A 288 -13.56 8.85 -21.85
N GLU A 289 -14.52 9.76 -21.77
CA GLU A 289 -15.91 9.43 -21.40
C GLU A 289 -16.54 8.38 -22.33
N THR A 290 -16.26 8.50 -23.62
CA THR A 290 -16.80 7.62 -24.67
C THR A 290 -15.99 6.35 -24.91
N HIS A 291 -14.72 6.32 -24.46
CA HIS A 291 -13.77 5.22 -24.67
C HIS A 291 -12.92 5.01 -23.42
N GLN A 292 -13.49 4.33 -22.42
CA GLN A 292 -12.83 4.11 -21.12
C GLN A 292 -11.58 3.18 -21.18
N ASP A 293 -11.28 2.66 -22.35
CA ASP A 293 -10.05 1.92 -22.67
C ASP A 293 -8.90 2.84 -23.12
N ILE A 294 -9.15 4.16 -23.25
CA ILE A 294 -8.16 5.17 -23.65
C ILE A 294 -8.10 6.28 -22.59
N THR A 295 -6.89 6.67 -22.21
CA THR A 295 -6.67 7.81 -21.31
C THR A 295 -6.88 9.14 -22.01
N VAL A 296 -7.06 10.22 -21.24
CA VAL A 296 -7.19 11.59 -21.78
C VAL A 296 -5.93 12.05 -22.52
N GLU A 297 -4.79 11.41 -22.28
CA GLU A 297 -3.53 11.65 -22.99
C GLU A 297 -3.37 10.76 -24.23
N ASN A 298 -4.40 10.00 -24.65
CA ASN A 298 -4.43 9.07 -25.76
C ASN A 298 -3.49 7.84 -25.61
N PHE A 299 -3.24 7.39 -24.40
CA PHE A 299 -2.61 6.11 -24.11
C PHE A 299 -3.68 5.04 -23.80
N PRO A 300 -3.35 3.74 -23.92
CA PRO A 300 -4.22 2.68 -23.39
C PRO A 300 -4.49 2.87 -21.91
N ALA A 301 -5.72 2.64 -21.48
CA ALA A 301 -6.10 2.71 -20.07
C ALA A 301 -5.29 1.71 -19.22
N PRO A 302 -4.98 2.02 -17.94
CA PRO A 302 -4.13 1.20 -17.11
C PRO A 302 -4.67 -0.22 -16.93
N LYS A 303 -3.90 -1.21 -17.36
CA LYS A 303 -4.09 -2.62 -17.04
C LYS A 303 -3.10 -3.02 -15.97
N ARG A 304 -3.55 -3.71 -14.95
CA ARG A 304 -2.75 -4.09 -13.78
C ARG A 304 -2.55 -5.58 -13.72
N LYS A 305 -1.37 -5.98 -13.26
CA LYS A 305 -0.99 -7.38 -13.16
C LYS A 305 -0.11 -7.61 -11.94
N PHE A 306 -0.29 -8.77 -11.31
CA PHE A 306 0.59 -9.27 -10.27
C PHE A 306 1.63 -10.21 -10.85
N TYR A 307 2.81 -10.19 -10.25
CA TYR A 307 3.89 -11.14 -10.46
C TYR A 307 4.42 -11.60 -9.11
N VAL A 308 4.67 -12.90 -8.98
CA VAL A 308 5.39 -13.49 -7.86
C VAL A 308 6.75 -13.93 -8.37
N LEU A 309 7.80 -13.50 -7.68
CA LEU A 309 9.18 -13.75 -8.09
C LEU A 309 9.97 -14.35 -6.92
N GLU A 310 11.03 -15.08 -7.28
CA GLU A 310 12.04 -15.62 -6.36
C GLU A 310 13.42 -15.20 -6.85
N LYS A 311 14.42 -15.25 -5.95
CA LYS A 311 15.82 -15.13 -6.38
C LYS A 311 16.18 -16.28 -7.32
N PHE A 312 17.06 -16.02 -8.27
CA PHE A 312 17.76 -17.13 -8.93
C PHE A 312 18.61 -17.87 -7.91
N SER A 313 18.52 -19.21 -7.92
CA SER A 313 19.40 -20.11 -7.16
C SER A 313 20.80 -20.10 -7.74
#